data_caf597552f5583561499e6210a1b61ca
#
_entry.id   caf597552f5583561499e6210a1b61ca
#
_cell.length_a   1.000
_cell.length_b   1.000
_cell.length_c   1.000
_cell.angle_alpha   90.00
_cell.angle_beta   90.00
_cell.angle_gamma   90.00
#
_symmetry.space_group_name_H-M   'P 1'
#
loop_
_entity.id
_entity.type
_entity.pdbx_description
1 polymer ?
#
loop_
_entity_poly.entity_id
_entity_poly.type
_entity_poly.pdbx_seq_one_letter_code
_entity_poly.pdbx_strand_id
1 'polypeptide(L)'
;MPTKKTVKKTTAQKPAAKKPPVKKVAAAPRATKRTVISTELAPKAIGPYSQAIRVNGFVFAAGQTPIDPVTSQLIEGDVSAQTRRVLQNVSAILEAAGTSLSKVVKTTVFLTDMANFKAMNAVYAEFFPEHPPARSTIAVLGLPLGAQVEIECIALA
;
A
#
# COMPACT_ATOMS: atom_id res chain seq x y z
N MET A 1 59.03 14.02 -66.09
CA MET A 1 57.56 14.03 -65.77
C MET A 1 57.24 12.77 -65.01
N PRO A 2 56.89 12.83 -63.68
CA PRO A 2 56.53 11.62 -62.95
C PRO A 2 55.00 11.44 -62.91
N THR A 3 54.59 10.22 -63.21
CA THR A 3 53.19 9.71 -63.26
C THR A 3 52.59 9.56 -61.87
N LYS A 4 51.42 10.18 -61.60
CA LYS A 4 50.66 10.05 -60.38
C LYS A 4 49.96 8.68 -60.30
N LYS A 5 50.29 7.87 -59.26
CA LYS A 5 49.53 6.66 -58.89
C LYS A 5 48.35 7.04 -58.04
N THR A 6 47.14 6.76 -58.51
CA THR A 6 45.88 6.90 -57.80
C THR A 6 45.68 5.70 -56.86
N VAL A 7 45.63 5.94 -55.53
CA VAL A 7 45.34 4.93 -54.53
C VAL A 7 43.81 4.89 -54.32
N LYS A 8 43.17 3.75 -54.68
CA LYS A 8 41.76 3.49 -54.35
C LYS A 8 41.61 3.11 -52.88
N LYS A 9 40.89 3.92 -52.13
CA LYS A 9 40.49 3.64 -50.74
C LYS A 9 39.27 2.68 -50.73
N THR A 10 39.50 1.43 -50.33
CA THR A 10 38.42 0.45 -50.12
C THR A 10 37.84 0.66 -48.73
N THR A 11 36.57 1.11 -48.66
CA THR A 11 35.83 1.27 -47.43
C THR A 11 35.20 -0.08 -47.06
N ALA A 12 35.72 -0.73 -46.03
CA ALA A 12 35.13 -1.95 -45.47
C ALA A 12 33.87 -1.61 -44.66
N GLN A 13 32.73 -2.03 -45.14
CA GLN A 13 31.44 -1.95 -44.45
C GLN A 13 31.39 -3.00 -43.34
N LYS A 14 31.23 -2.55 -42.09
CA LYS A 14 31.04 -3.39 -40.89
C LYS A 14 29.63 -4.02 -40.92
N PRO A 15 29.48 -5.36 -40.74
CA PRO A 15 28.15 -5.97 -40.74
C PRO A 15 27.31 -5.53 -39.54
N ALA A 16 26.06 -5.12 -39.80
CA ALA A 16 25.09 -4.75 -38.78
C ALA A 16 24.68 -5.96 -37.93
N ALA A 17 24.88 -5.87 -36.63
CA ALA A 17 24.45 -6.88 -35.66
C ALA A 17 22.91 -6.98 -35.64
N LYS A 18 22.37 -8.15 -35.98
CA LYS A 18 20.94 -8.46 -35.88
C LYS A 18 20.51 -8.47 -34.42
N LYS A 19 19.58 -7.57 -34.02
CA LYS A 19 18.95 -7.58 -32.69
C LYS A 19 18.22 -8.92 -32.49
N PRO A 20 18.34 -9.54 -31.30
CA PRO A 20 17.59 -10.76 -31.00
C PRO A 20 16.07 -10.48 -30.96
N PRO A 21 15.23 -11.46 -31.34
CA PRO A 21 13.79 -11.28 -31.34
C PRO A 21 13.27 -11.09 -29.92
N VAL A 22 12.57 -9.98 -29.68
CA VAL A 22 11.85 -9.73 -28.44
C VAL A 22 10.68 -10.70 -28.38
N LYS A 23 10.73 -11.70 -27.48
CA LYS A 23 9.60 -12.59 -27.21
C LYS A 23 8.45 -11.74 -26.64
N LYS A 24 7.40 -11.53 -27.43
CA LYS A 24 6.11 -11.01 -26.94
C LYS A 24 5.56 -12.01 -25.92
N VAL A 25 5.66 -11.68 -24.65
CA VAL A 25 4.90 -12.36 -23.60
C VAL A 25 3.47 -11.86 -23.73
N ALA A 26 2.63 -12.62 -24.41
CA ALA A 26 1.19 -12.39 -24.43
C ALA A 26 0.65 -12.87 -23.08
N ALA A 27 0.51 -11.95 -22.11
CA ALA A 27 -0.29 -12.20 -20.92
C ALA A 27 -1.77 -12.17 -21.35
N ALA A 28 -2.45 -13.31 -21.30
CA ALA A 28 -3.90 -13.36 -21.42
C ALA A 28 -4.53 -12.48 -20.31
N PRO A 29 -5.58 -11.71 -20.60
CA PRO A 29 -6.28 -10.93 -19.57
C PRO A 29 -6.89 -11.90 -18.57
N ARG A 30 -6.29 -12.01 -17.41
CA ARG A 30 -6.83 -12.74 -16.27
C ARG A 30 -8.04 -11.95 -15.79
N ALA A 31 -9.25 -12.50 -15.91
CA ALA A 31 -10.44 -11.91 -15.32
C ALA A 31 -10.19 -11.70 -13.83
N THR A 32 -10.07 -10.43 -13.44
CA THR A 32 -9.70 -10.06 -12.06
C THR A 32 -10.95 -10.12 -11.19
N LYS A 33 -11.12 -11.22 -10.46
CA LYS A 33 -12.24 -11.36 -9.50
C LYS A 33 -11.99 -10.42 -8.33
N ARG A 34 -12.76 -9.35 -8.22
CA ARG A 34 -12.84 -8.50 -7.04
C ARG A 34 -13.64 -9.20 -5.95
N THR A 35 -13.10 -9.31 -4.74
CA THR A 35 -13.77 -9.89 -3.57
C THR A 35 -13.92 -8.84 -2.49
N VAL A 36 -15.10 -8.64 -1.97
CA VAL A 36 -15.39 -7.77 -0.81
C VAL A 36 -15.03 -8.55 0.45
N ILE A 37 -14.32 -7.91 1.36
CA ILE A 37 -13.96 -8.43 2.68
C ILE A 37 -14.79 -7.68 3.73
N SER A 38 -15.34 -8.43 4.67
CA SER A 38 -16.07 -7.90 5.82
C SER A 38 -15.87 -8.80 7.03
N THR A 39 -15.78 -8.19 8.22
CA THR A 39 -15.66 -8.89 9.50
C THR A 39 -16.38 -8.12 10.60
N GLU A 40 -16.91 -8.84 11.58
CA GLU A 40 -17.50 -8.25 12.80
C GLU A 40 -16.42 -7.87 13.83
N LEU A 41 -15.16 -8.30 13.63
CA LEU A 41 -14.03 -8.00 14.52
C LEU A 41 -13.39 -6.63 14.24
N ALA A 42 -13.91 -5.89 13.27
CA ALA A 42 -13.56 -4.50 12.99
C ALA A 42 -14.86 -3.69 12.80
N PRO A 43 -14.80 -2.35 12.95
CA PRO A 43 -15.98 -1.50 12.80
C PRO A 43 -16.66 -1.71 11.45
N LYS A 44 -17.98 -1.82 11.47
CA LYS A 44 -18.78 -1.94 10.24
C LYS A 44 -18.65 -0.69 9.38
N ALA A 45 -18.69 -0.87 8.08
CA ALA A 45 -18.78 0.26 7.15
C ALA A 45 -20.09 1.01 7.38
N ILE A 46 -20.01 2.29 7.73
CA ILE A 46 -21.15 3.17 7.99
C ILE A 46 -21.59 3.98 6.77
N GLY A 47 -20.99 3.71 5.60
CA GLY A 47 -21.26 4.41 4.34
C GLY A 47 -21.16 3.47 3.14
N PRO A 48 -21.21 4.00 1.91
CA PRO A 48 -21.20 3.22 0.68
C PRO A 48 -19.76 2.75 0.32
N TYR A 49 -19.07 2.06 1.23
CA TYR A 49 -17.74 1.50 1.06
C TYR A 49 -17.62 0.11 1.67
N SER A 50 -16.56 -0.60 1.37
CA SER A 50 -16.24 -1.92 1.93
C SER A 50 -15.08 -1.76 2.94
N GLN A 51 -15.04 -2.58 3.99
CA GLN A 51 -13.91 -2.61 4.92
C GLN A 51 -12.60 -2.92 4.20
N ALA A 52 -12.61 -3.86 3.24
CA ALA A 52 -11.51 -4.07 2.31
C ALA A 52 -11.95 -4.72 1.00
N ILE A 53 -11.08 -4.63 -0.01
CA ILE A 53 -11.22 -5.28 -1.30
C ILE A 53 -9.98 -6.13 -1.56
N ARG A 54 -10.20 -7.42 -1.87
CA ARG A 54 -9.13 -8.31 -2.37
C ARG A 54 -9.21 -8.41 -3.88
N VAL A 55 -8.10 -8.12 -4.57
CA VAL A 55 -7.99 -8.17 -6.03
C VAL A 55 -6.54 -8.32 -6.47
N ASN A 56 -6.28 -9.15 -7.48
CA ASN A 56 -4.94 -9.30 -8.11
C ASN A 56 -3.79 -9.62 -7.14
N GLY A 57 -4.05 -10.38 -6.08
CA GLY A 57 -3.02 -10.72 -5.09
C GLY A 57 -2.73 -9.60 -4.08
N PHE A 58 -3.58 -8.57 -4.03
CA PHE A 58 -3.52 -7.50 -3.04
C PHE A 58 -4.83 -7.40 -2.26
N VAL A 59 -4.71 -6.88 -1.05
CA VAL A 59 -5.82 -6.41 -0.19
C VAL A 59 -5.67 -4.91 -0.03
N PHE A 60 -6.73 -4.17 -0.33
CA PHE A 60 -6.87 -2.72 -0.13
C PHE A 60 -7.84 -2.52 1.03
N ALA A 61 -7.33 -2.16 2.20
CA ALA A 61 -8.15 -1.87 3.37
C ALA A 61 -8.51 -0.38 3.41
N ALA A 62 -9.77 -0.09 3.67
CA ALA A 62 -10.24 1.27 3.91
C ALA A 62 -9.62 1.84 5.19
N GLY A 63 -9.58 3.17 5.30
CA GLY A 63 -9.16 3.86 6.52
C GLY A 63 -9.93 3.36 7.73
N GLN A 64 -9.18 3.00 8.77
CA GLN A 64 -9.72 2.61 10.06
C GLN A 64 -9.53 3.74 11.05
N THR A 65 -10.60 4.08 11.73
CA THR A 65 -10.64 5.01 12.88
C THR A 65 -10.65 4.20 14.18
N PRO A 66 -10.37 4.81 15.35
CA PRO A 66 -10.26 4.11 16.62
C PRO A 66 -11.65 3.79 17.24
N ILE A 67 -12.52 3.19 16.45
CA ILE A 67 -13.84 2.74 16.88
C ILE A 67 -13.73 1.32 17.44
N ASP A 68 -14.34 1.07 18.56
CA ASP A 68 -14.50 -0.27 19.12
C ASP A 68 -15.60 -1.03 18.34
N PRO A 69 -15.29 -2.21 17.77
CA PRO A 69 -16.24 -2.94 16.94
C PRO A 69 -17.46 -3.49 17.74
N VAL A 70 -17.34 -3.66 19.06
CA VAL A 70 -18.42 -4.17 19.91
C VAL A 70 -19.42 -3.08 20.24
N THR A 71 -18.92 -1.91 20.68
CA THR A 71 -19.77 -0.78 21.08
C THR A 71 -20.14 0.15 19.94
N SER A 72 -19.42 0.07 18.82
CA SER A 72 -19.52 1.02 17.70
C SER A 72 -19.24 2.48 18.08
N GLN A 73 -18.51 2.70 19.19
CA GLN A 73 -18.15 4.02 19.68
C GLN A 73 -16.66 4.28 19.46
N LEU A 74 -16.32 5.57 19.28
CA LEU A 74 -14.93 6.01 19.34
C LEU A 74 -14.39 5.71 20.74
N ILE A 75 -13.20 5.09 20.83
CA ILE A 75 -12.59 4.86 22.14
C ILE A 75 -12.12 6.19 22.75
N GLU A 76 -12.22 6.28 24.05
CA GLU A 76 -11.60 7.36 24.81
C GLU A 76 -10.07 7.16 24.88
N GLY A 77 -9.34 8.23 25.11
CA GLY A 77 -7.89 8.20 25.31
C GLY A 77 -7.12 9.07 24.35
N ASP A 78 -5.81 9.04 24.50
CA ASP A 78 -4.85 9.79 23.70
C ASP A 78 -4.60 9.14 22.32
N VAL A 79 -3.80 9.79 21.51
CA VAL A 79 -3.43 9.28 20.20
C VAL A 79 -2.75 7.90 20.25
N SER A 80 -2.07 7.56 21.36
CA SER A 80 -1.42 6.26 21.52
C SER A 80 -2.47 5.15 21.66
N ALA A 81 -3.46 5.34 22.53
CA ALA A 81 -4.58 4.42 22.69
C ALA A 81 -5.37 4.29 21.38
N GLN A 82 -5.65 5.40 20.72
CA GLN A 82 -6.36 5.44 19.45
C GLN A 82 -5.57 4.74 18.32
N THR A 83 -4.27 4.94 18.23
CA THR A 83 -3.42 4.26 17.22
C THR A 83 -3.44 2.75 17.42
N ARG A 84 -3.38 2.28 18.67
CA ARG A 84 -3.45 0.86 19.01
C ARG A 84 -4.77 0.25 18.52
N ARG A 85 -5.90 0.88 18.82
CA ARG A 85 -7.22 0.42 18.37
C ARG A 85 -7.31 0.39 16.84
N VAL A 86 -6.85 1.43 16.15
CA VAL A 86 -6.83 1.48 14.69
C VAL A 86 -6.05 0.30 14.10
N LEU A 87 -4.85 0.01 14.60
CA LEU A 87 -4.02 -1.08 14.09
C LEU A 87 -4.60 -2.47 14.42
N GLN A 88 -5.30 -2.62 15.54
CA GLN A 88 -6.09 -3.82 15.84
C GLN A 88 -7.23 -4.02 14.84
N ASN A 89 -7.97 -2.95 14.50
CA ASN A 89 -9.03 -3.00 13.50
C ASN A 89 -8.47 -3.36 12.11
N VAL A 90 -7.34 -2.77 11.71
CA VAL A 90 -6.62 -3.12 10.46
C VAL A 90 -6.22 -4.60 10.47
N SER A 91 -5.64 -5.11 11.58
CA SER A 91 -5.27 -6.53 11.71
C SER A 91 -6.46 -7.46 11.49
N ALA A 92 -7.56 -7.19 12.15
CA ALA A 92 -8.78 -8.00 12.04
C ALA A 92 -9.33 -8.06 10.60
N ILE A 93 -9.26 -6.95 9.86
CA ILE A 93 -9.67 -6.90 8.45
C ILE A 93 -8.71 -7.72 7.58
N LEU A 94 -7.40 -7.59 7.81
CA LEU A 94 -6.40 -8.36 7.06
C LEU A 94 -6.52 -9.86 7.32
N GLU A 95 -6.74 -10.26 8.56
CA GLU A 95 -6.98 -11.66 8.93
C GLU A 95 -8.23 -12.23 8.26
N ALA A 96 -9.33 -11.47 8.23
CA ALA A 96 -10.53 -11.84 7.49
C ALA A 96 -10.30 -11.95 5.96
N ALA A 97 -9.32 -11.21 5.44
CA ALA A 97 -8.88 -11.32 4.05
C ALA A 97 -7.92 -12.50 3.79
N GLY A 98 -7.50 -13.25 4.83
CA GLY A 98 -6.57 -14.36 4.73
C GLY A 98 -5.10 -13.92 4.66
N THR A 99 -4.77 -12.73 5.17
CA THR A 99 -3.41 -12.18 5.22
C THR A 99 -3.11 -11.62 6.63
N SER A 100 -2.09 -10.80 6.80
CA SER A 100 -1.70 -10.25 8.10
C SER A 100 -0.94 -8.95 8.00
N LEU A 101 -0.68 -8.28 9.14
CA LEU A 101 0.14 -7.06 9.21
C LEU A 101 1.54 -7.24 8.63
N SER A 102 2.15 -8.42 8.78
CA SER A 102 3.48 -8.71 8.21
C SER A 102 3.52 -8.71 6.68
N LYS A 103 2.37 -8.72 6.02
CA LYS A 103 2.20 -8.66 4.57
C LYS A 103 1.84 -7.27 4.06
N VAL A 104 1.71 -6.29 4.94
CA VAL A 104 1.44 -4.91 4.56
C VAL A 104 2.65 -4.33 3.81
N VAL A 105 2.40 -3.75 2.66
CA VAL A 105 3.43 -3.13 1.81
C VAL A 105 3.37 -1.60 1.85
N LYS A 106 2.22 -1.04 2.18
CA LYS A 106 2.00 0.41 2.25
C LYS A 106 0.96 0.74 3.31
N THR A 107 1.20 1.81 4.07
CA THR A 107 0.20 2.48 4.89
C THR A 107 0.15 3.97 4.60
N THR A 108 -1.02 4.58 4.77
CA THR A 108 -1.18 6.03 4.92
C THR A 108 -1.74 6.30 6.30
N VAL A 109 -1.08 7.17 7.04
CA VAL A 109 -1.51 7.61 8.37
C VAL A 109 -1.98 9.05 8.27
N PHE A 110 -3.21 9.30 8.69
CA PHE A 110 -3.82 10.62 8.80
C PHE A 110 -3.85 11.01 10.27
N LEU A 111 -3.37 12.20 10.61
CA LEU A 111 -3.39 12.78 11.95
C LEU A 111 -4.12 14.12 11.93
N THR A 112 -4.90 14.43 12.95
CA THR A 112 -5.50 15.75 13.09
C THR A 112 -4.49 16.79 13.61
N ASP A 113 -3.39 16.33 14.24
CA ASP A 113 -2.29 17.18 14.70
C ASP A 113 -0.96 16.45 14.58
N MET A 114 0.02 17.06 13.90
CA MET A 114 1.38 16.52 13.76
C MET A 114 2.18 16.51 15.08
N ALA A 115 1.76 17.24 16.11
CA ALA A 115 2.33 17.10 17.44
C ALA A 115 2.18 15.67 17.99
N ASN A 116 1.17 14.94 17.55
CA ASN A 116 0.89 13.56 17.90
C ASN A 116 1.79 12.53 17.16
N PHE A 117 2.60 12.96 16.18
CA PHE A 117 3.40 12.06 15.35
C PHE A 117 4.31 11.13 16.17
N LYS A 118 5.00 11.65 17.18
CA LYS A 118 5.94 10.86 17.98
C LYS A 118 5.22 9.78 18.79
N ALA A 119 4.10 10.10 19.42
CA ALA A 119 3.32 9.16 20.22
C ALA A 119 2.67 8.08 19.35
N MET A 120 2.04 8.47 18.23
CA MET A 120 1.54 7.54 17.22
C MET A 120 2.64 6.61 16.71
N ASN A 121 3.82 7.14 16.37
CA ASN A 121 4.93 6.38 15.82
C ASN A 121 5.48 5.33 16.80
N ALA A 122 5.50 5.61 18.10
CA ALA A 122 5.90 4.65 19.12
C ALA A 122 4.99 3.40 19.12
N VAL A 123 3.68 3.59 19.09
CA VAL A 123 2.71 2.49 19.01
C VAL A 123 2.77 1.78 17.66
N TYR A 124 2.91 2.53 16.57
CA TYR A 124 3.03 1.95 15.23
C TYR A 124 4.20 0.96 15.13
N ALA A 125 5.35 1.26 15.75
CA ALA A 125 6.53 0.40 15.75
C ALA A 125 6.28 -0.95 16.46
N GLU A 126 5.36 -1.01 17.44
CA GLU A 126 5.01 -2.28 18.10
C GLU A 126 4.29 -3.26 17.16
N PHE A 127 3.53 -2.75 16.17
CA PHE A 127 2.80 -3.57 15.19
C PHE A 127 3.63 -3.92 13.96
N PHE A 128 4.72 -3.17 13.71
CA PHE A 128 5.64 -3.38 12.58
C PHE A 128 7.10 -3.43 13.08
N PRO A 129 7.46 -4.42 13.93
CA PRO A 129 8.79 -4.48 14.54
C PRO A 129 9.88 -4.83 13.53
N GLU A 130 9.53 -5.60 12.49
CA GLU A 130 10.46 -6.07 11.45
C GLU A 130 9.94 -5.67 10.08
N HIS A 131 10.84 -5.17 9.21
CA HIS A 131 10.51 -4.81 7.83
C HIS A 131 9.24 -3.93 7.69
N PRO A 132 9.20 -2.74 8.33
CA PRO A 132 8.02 -1.89 8.30
C PRO A 132 7.64 -1.51 6.86
N PRO A 133 6.34 -1.38 6.56
CA PRO A 133 5.86 -1.02 5.23
C PRO A 133 6.26 0.40 4.84
N ALA A 134 6.23 0.70 3.53
CA ALA A 134 6.31 2.07 3.07
C ALA A 134 5.16 2.88 3.68
N ARG A 135 5.43 4.07 4.23
CA ARG A 135 4.44 4.90 4.90
C ARG A 135 4.47 6.34 4.43
N SER A 136 3.29 6.95 4.34
CA SER A 136 3.12 8.40 4.34
C SER A 136 2.35 8.80 5.59
N THR A 137 2.71 9.91 6.23
CA THR A 137 1.97 10.49 7.35
C THR A 137 1.69 11.93 7.04
N ILE A 138 0.42 12.34 7.13
CA ILE A 138 -0.05 13.69 6.79
C ILE A 138 -0.99 14.21 7.87
N ALA A 139 -1.00 15.53 8.07
CA ALA A 139 -2.01 16.20 8.86
C ALA A 139 -3.25 16.50 8.00
N VAL A 140 -4.42 16.34 8.60
CA VAL A 140 -5.73 16.63 8.00
C VAL A 140 -6.53 17.58 8.89
N LEU A 141 -7.50 18.27 8.32
CA LEU A 141 -8.34 19.22 9.07
C LEU A 141 -9.25 18.56 10.09
N GLY A 142 -9.62 17.29 9.87
CA GLY A 142 -10.47 16.53 10.77
C GLY A 142 -10.63 15.10 10.28
N LEU A 143 -11.04 14.22 11.19
CA LEU A 143 -11.34 12.81 10.95
C LEU A 143 -12.74 12.48 11.47
N PRO A 144 -13.38 11.40 10.98
CA PRO A 144 -14.71 11.01 11.40
C PRO A 144 -14.82 10.89 12.93
N LEU A 145 -15.94 11.33 13.49
CA LEU A 145 -16.29 11.29 14.91
C LEU A 145 -15.27 11.96 15.84
N GLY A 146 -14.39 12.83 15.33
CA GLY A 146 -13.35 13.49 16.13
C GLY A 146 -12.15 12.60 16.45
N ALA A 147 -11.92 11.53 15.69
CA ALA A 147 -10.72 10.70 15.83
C ALA A 147 -9.45 11.54 15.64
N GLN A 148 -8.39 11.20 16.36
CA GLN A 148 -7.08 11.85 16.27
C GLN A 148 -6.20 11.20 15.19
N VAL A 149 -6.49 9.95 14.82
CA VAL A 149 -5.71 9.16 13.86
C VAL A 149 -6.63 8.26 13.05
N GLU A 150 -6.27 8.09 11.78
CA GLU A 150 -6.84 7.10 10.86
C GLU A 150 -5.70 6.44 10.08
N ILE A 151 -5.82 5.15 9.77
CA ILE A 151 -4.80 4.42 9.00
C ILE A 151 -5.48 3.52 7.96
N GLU A 152 -5.06 3.66 6.72
CA GLU A 152 -5.36 2.73 5.62
C GLU A 152 -4.13 1.91 5.25
N CYS A 153 -4.33 0.77 4.57
CA CYS A 153 -3.20 -0.02 4.12
C CYS A 153 -3.46 -0.80 2.82
N ILE A 154 -2.35 -1.18 2.18
CA ILE A 154 -2.29 -2.16 1.10
C ILE A 154 -1.42 -3.31 1.58
N ALA A 155 -1.91 -4.55 1.46
CA ALA A 155 -1.20 -5.77 1.82
C ALA A 155 -1.15 -6.76 0.65
N LEU A 156 -0.18 -7.67 0.69
CA LEU A 156 -0.20 -8.87 -0.16
C LEU A 156 -1.31 -9.81 0.36
N ALA A 157 -1.99 -10.50 -0.59
CA ALA A 157 -3.12 -11.39 -0.29
C ALA A 157 -2.68 -12.86 -0.22
#